data_2efff62c958c446ca1894bfc75ea15e9
#
_entry.id   2efff62c958c446ca1894bfc75ea15e9
#
_cell.length_a   1.000
_cell.length_b   1.000
_cell.length_c   1.000
_cell.angle_alpha   90.00
_cell.angle_beta   90.00
_cell.angle_gamma   90.00
#
_symmetry.space_group_name_H-M   'P 1'
#
loop_
_entity.id
_entity.type
_entity.pdbx_description
1 polymer ?
#
loop_
_entity_poly.entity_id
_entity_poly.type
_entity_poly.pdbx_seq_one_letter_code
_entity_poly.pdbx_strand_id
1 'polypeptide(L)'
;MPLDAQRARRFYDRVGRLQDTQRFYEDAATRRLVQIADFAEARSVFELGRGTGRFAAELLAGELPDDARYVGVDVSPVMVRLARARLAAWAPRAGIHLLEPPARVLPGADGSCDRFVATYVFDLLASEDASALLGEAHRLLMPTGRLALVGLTHGTTPASRAVSGVWGALALRWPGLL
;
A
#
# COMPACT_ATOMS: atom_id res chain seq x y z
N MET A 1 4.68 -18.68 0.85
CA MET A 1 5.99 -18.43 0.22
C MET A 1 5.99 -16.96 -0.16
N PRO A 2 6.91 -16.12 0.35
CA PRO A 2 6.90 -14.70 0.00
C PRO A 2 7.11 -14.55 -1.52
N LEU A 3 6.32 -13.65 -2.11
CA LEU A 3 6.47 -13.30 -3.52
C LEU A 3 7.69 -12.39 -3.65
N ASP A 4 8.60 -12.66 -4.60
CA ASP A 4 9.57 -11.65 -4.98
C ASP A 4 8.87 -10.49 -5.73
N ALA A 5 9.50 -9.31 -5.77
CA ALA A 5 8.93 -8.12 -6.39
C ALA A 5 8.54 -8.33 -7.87
N GLN A 6 9.22 -9.26 -8.59
CA GLN A 6 8.88 -9.59 -9.98
C GLN A 6 7.63 -10.47 -10.10
N ARG A 7 7.41 -11.39 -9.15
CA ARG A 7 6.19 -12.21 -9.09
C ARG A 7 4.99 -11.38 -8.67
N ALA A 8 5.17 -10.48 -7.70
CA ALA A 8 4.14 -9.51 -7.31
C ALA A 8 3.73 -8.65 -8.52
N ARG A 9 4.70 -8.10 -9.26
CA ARG A 9 4.45 -7.34 -10.49
C ARG A 9 3.61 -8.12 -11.50
N ARG A 10 3.99 -9.37 -11.84
CA ARG A 10 3.26 -10.22 -12.81
C ARG A 10 1.84 -10.54 -12.37
N PHE A 11 1.64 -10.75 -11.06
CA PHE A 11 0.32 -11.00 -10.49
C PHE A 11 -0.58 -9.77 -10.63
N TYR A 12 -0.12 -8.59 -10.19
CA TYR A 12 -0.88 -7.34 -10.26
C TYR A 12 -1.12 -6.86 -11.70
N ASP A 13 -0.18 -7.09 -12.61
CA ASP A 13 -0.38 -6.79 -14.04
C ASP A 13 -1.51 -7.64 -14.66
N ARG A 14 -1.74 -8.86 -14.14
CA ARG A 14 -2.79 -9.75 -14.62
C ARG A 14 -4.15 -9.48 -13.97
N VAL A 15 -4.17 -9.17 -12.67
CA VAL A 15 -5.42 -9.01 -11.90
C VAL A 15 -6.04 -7.61 -12.12
N GLY A 16 -5.24 -6.59 -12.35
CA GLY A 16 -5.67 -5.25 -12.77
C GLY A 16 -6.89 -4.71 -12.01
N ARG A 17 -7.98 -4.45 -12.75
CA ARG A 17 -9.22 -3.86 -12.20
C ARG A 17 -10.00 -4.80 -11.26
N LEU A 18 -9.78 -6.12 -11.31
CA LEU A 18 -10.45 -7.06 -10.41
C LEU A 18 -10.02 -6.86 -8.95
N GLN A 19 -8.89 -6.21 -8.69
CA GLN A 19 -8.43 -5.92 -7.33
C GLN A 19 -9.42 -5.03 -6.56
N ASP A 20 -10.16 -4.16 -7.24
CA ASP A 20 -11.20 -3.33 -6.59
C ASP A 20 -12.39 -4.16 -6.05
N THR A 21 -12.48 -5.47 -6.34
CA THR A 21 -13.54 -6.36 -5.83
C THR A 21 -13.26 -6.93 -4.44
N GLN A 22 -12.02 -6.83 -3.94
CA GLN A 22 -11.63 -7.32 -2.61
C GLN A 22 -12.03 -6.36 -1.45
N ARG A 23 -13.01 -5.49 -1.69
CA ARG A 23 -13.46 -4.40 -0.80
C ARG A 23 -13.85 -4.84 0.61
N PHE A 24 -14.37 -6.05 0.77
CA PHE A 24 -15.09 -6.42 2.00
C PHE A 24 -14.22 -6.42 3.26
N TYR A 25 -12.96 -6.83 3.18
CA TYR A 25 -12.06 -6.85 4.35
C TYR A 25 -11.08 -5.68 4.38
N GLU A 26 -10.74 -5.10 3.22
CA GLU A 26 -9.85 -3.96 3.12
C GLU A 26 -10.45 -2.68 3.71
N ASP A 27 -11.75 -2.43 3.47
CA ASP A 27 -12.41 -1.19 3.87
C ASP A 27 -12.50 -1.01 5.40
N ALA A 28 -12.61 -2.09 6.18
CA ALA A 28 -12.65 -1.98 7.65
C ALA A 28 -11.27 -1.61 8.23
N ALA A 29 -10.21 -2.25 7.73
CA ALA A 29 -8.86 -2.00 8.20
C ALA A 29 -8.33 -0.63 7.74
N THR A 30 -8.61 -0.23 6.51
CA THR A 30 -8.22 1.09 5.99
C THR A 30 -8.97 2.22 6.68
N ARG A 31 -10.29 2.07 6.97
CA ARG A 31 -11.02 3.05 7.79
C ARG A 31 -10.42 3.18 9.19
N ARG A 32 -10.00 2.08 9.80
CA ARG A 32 -9.33 2.14 11.11
C ARG A 32 -7.97 2.83 11.01
N LEU A 33 -7.22 2.56 9.94
CA LEU A 33 -5.95 3.24 9.66
C LEU A 33 -6.17 4.76 9.57
N VAL A 34 -7.17 5.21 8.82
CA VAL A 34 -7.50 6.64 8.67
C VAL A 34 -7.75 7.28 10.03
N GLN A 35 -8.55 6.62 10.89
CA GLN A 35 -8.86 7.13 12.24
C GLN A 35 -7.64 7.30 13.14
N ILE A 36 -6.62 6.41 13.04
CA ILE A 36 -5.46 6.41 13.95
C ILE A 36 -4.24 7.13 13.40
N ALA A 37 -4.15 7.30 12.07
CA ALA A 37 -3.01 7.91 11.41
C ALA A 37 -3.07 9.44 11.40
N ASP A 38 -4.23 10.04 11.74
CA ASP A 38 -4.39 11.50 11.87
C ASP A 38 -4.03 12.23 10.57
N PHE A 39 -4.68 11.84 9.48
CA PHE A 39 -4.43 12.42 8.17
C PHE A 39 -4.88 13.87 8.03
N ALA A 40 -5.84 14.31 8.85
CA ALA A 40 -6.28 15.71 8.87
C ALA A 40 -5.16 16.71 9.19
N GLU A 41 -4.14 16.26 9.92
CA GLU A 41 -2.96 17.06 10.25
C GLU A 41 -1.76 16.81 9.32
N ALA A 42 -1.93 15.91 8.33
CA ALA A 42 -0.84 15.56 7.41
C ALA A 42 -0.56 16.66 6.39
N ARG A 43 0.72 16.95 6.15
CA ARG A 43 1.19 17.87 5.11
C ARG A 43 1.81 17.15 3.92
N SER A 44 2.31 15.94 4.16
CA SER A 44 3.02 15.15 3.16
C SER A 44 2.85 13.66 3.42
N VAL A 45 2.21 12.97 2.47
CA VAL A 45 1.95 11.54 2.53
C VAL A 45 2.80 10.82 1.49
N PHE A 46 3.48 9.75 1.91
CA PHE A 46 4.12 8.79 1.01
C PHE A 46 3.42 7.44 1.13
N GLU A 47 2.93 6.89 0.02
CA GLU A 47 2.27 5.57 -0.02
C GLU A 47 3.07 4.57 -0.85
N LEU A 48 3.50 3.49 -0.21
CA LEU A 48 4.16 2.35 -0.84
C LEU A 48 3.11 1.31 -1.26
N GLY A 49 3.13 0.89 -2.54
CA GLY A 49 2.23 -0.13 -3.06
C GLY A 49 0.78 0.35 -3.17
N ARG A 50 0.58 1.56 -3.71
CA ARG A 50 -0.72 2.24 -3.78
C ARG A 50 -1.78 1.56 -4.67
N GLY A 51 -1.43 0.50 -5.41
CA GLY A 51 -2.33 -0.23 -6.30
C GLY A 51 -3.05 0.67 -7.31
N THR A 52 -4.38 0.54 -7.40
CA THR A 52 -5.22 1.33 -8.32
C THR A 52 -5.40 2.80 -7.91
N GLY A 53 -4.85 3.23 -6.76
CA GLY A 53 -4.99 4.57 -6.21
C GLY A 53 -6.34 4.87 -5.57
N ARG A 54 -7.13 3.83 -5.21
CA ARG A 54 -8.43 4.01 -4.56
C ARG A 54 -8.29 4.67 -3.20
N PHE A 55 -7.43 4.13 -2.35
CA PHE A 55 -7.18 4.68 -1.01
C PHE A 55 -6.63 6.11 -1.09
N ALA A 56 -5.69 6.37 -2.01
CA ALA A 56 -5.19 7.72 -2.27
C ALA A 56 -6.30 8.71 -2.66
N ALA A 57 -7.26 8.27 -3.51
CA ALA A 57 -8.39 9.11 -3.89
C ALA A 57 -9.30 9.42 -2.70
N GLU A 58 -9.55 8.47 -1.82
CA GLU A 58 -10.31 8.67 -0.58
C GLU A 58 -9.61 9.67 0.35
N LEU A 59 -8.29 9.53 0.55
CA LEU A 59 -7.50 10.49 1.34
C LEU A 59 -7.55 11.91 0.76
N LEU A 60 -7.31 12.04 -0.54
CA LEU A 60 -7.25 13.33 -1.23
C LEU A 60 -8.62 14.03 -1.33
N ALA A 61 -9.72 13.25 -1.33
CA ALA A 61 -11.07 13.77 -1.45
C ALA A 61 -11.64 14.35 -0.14
N GLY A 62 -11.14 13.92 1.04
CA GLY A 62 -11.78 14.35 2.28
C GLY A 62 -11.00 14.19 3.57
N GLU A 63 -9.88 13.45 3.56
CA GLU A 63 -9.12 13.17 4.78
C GLU A 63 -7.86 14.05 4.91
N LEU A 64 -7.31 14.49 3.79
CA LEU A 64 -6.11 15.33 3.75
C LEU A 64 -6.47 16.81 3.56
N PRO A 65 -5.72 17.74 4.18
CA PRO A 65 -5.80 19.15 3.86
C PRO A 65 -5.58 19.42 2.36
N ASP A 66 -6.19 20.50 1.85
CA ASP A 66 -6.13 20.85 0.43
C ASP A 66 -4.72 21.18 -0.05
N ASP A 67 -3.85 21.65 0.84
CA ASP A 67 -2.44 21.97 0.58
C ASP A 67 -1.49 20.79 0.81
N ALA A 68 -1.99 19.65 1.33
CA ALA A 68 -1.19 18.46 1.56
C ALA A 68 -0.69 17.84 0.25
N ARG A 69 0.55 17.38 0.24
CA ARG A 69 1.18 16.69 -0.87
C ARG A 69 1.09 15.18 -0.71
N TYR A 70 0.90 14.49 -1.80
CA TYR A 70 0.84 13.04 -1.85
C TYR A 70 1.84 12.49 -2.87
N VAL A 71 2.59 11.46 -2.47
CA VAL A 71 3.46 10.69 -3.37
C VAL A 71 3.09 9.22 -3.22
N GLY A 72 2.70 8.58 -4.32
CA GLY A 72 2.40 7.15 -4.34
C GLY A 72 3.31 6.40 -5.31
N VAL A 73 3.79 5.24 -4.89
CA VAL A 73 4.67 4.39 -5.69
C VAL A 73 4.11 2.98 -5.84
N ASP A 74 4.39 2.35 -6.99
CA ASP A 74 4.02 0.96 -7.25
C ASP A 74 5.00 0.32 -8.24
N VAL A 75 5.19 -0.99 -8.16
CA VAL A 75 6.05 -1.77 -9.07
C VAL A 75 5.34 -2.19 -10.36
N SER A 76 4.00 -2.08 -10.40
CA SER A 76 3.18 -2.45 -11.56
C SER A 76 2.90 -1.24 -12.45
N PRO A 77 3.34 -1.25 -13.73
CA PRO A 77 2.99 -0.20 -14.69
C PRO A 77 1.48 -0.08 -14.92
N VAL A 78 0.74 -1.18 -14.78
CA VAL A 78 -0.73 -1.20 -14.90
C VAL A 78 -1.35 -0.40 -13.77
N MET A 79 -0.92 -0.64 -12.50
CA MET A 79 -1.38 0.09 -11.33
C MET A 79 -1.03 1.57 -11.42
N VAL A 80 0.20 1.90 -11.84
CA VAL A 80 0.62 3.29 -12.08
C VAL A 80 -0.31 4.00 -13.05
N ARG A 81 -0.65 3.37 -14.17
CA ARG A 81 -1.56 3.95 -15.18
C ARG A 81 -2.97 4.16 -14.61
N LEU A 82 -3.53 3.15 -13.93
CA LEU A 82 -4.86 3.23 -13.33
C LEU A 82 -4.96 4.34 -12.28
N ALA A 83 -3.96 4.44 -11.41
CA ALA A 83 -3.95 5.46 -10.39
C ALA A 83 -3.73 6.87 -10.95
N ARG A 84 -2.88 7.05 -11.97
CA ARG A 84 -2.76 8.35 -12.64
C ARG A 84 -4.09 8.81 -13.22
N ALA A 85 -4.84 7.91 -13.84
CA ALA A 85 -6.17 8.22 -14.36
C ALA A 85 -7.15 8.56 -13.23
N ARG A 86 -7.15 7.78 -12.14
CA ARG A 86 -8.03 8.01 -10.97
C ARG A 86 -7.73 9.31 -10.24
N LEU A 87 -6.45 9.65 -10.11
CA LEU A 87 -5.98 10.81 -9.34
C LEU A 87 -5.76 12.06 -10.20
N ALA A 88 -6.23 12.08 -11.45
CA ALA A 88 -5.99 13.18 -12.39
C ALA A 88 -6.45 14.54 -11.86
N ALA A 89 -7.57 14.59 -11.12
CA ALA A 89 -8.08 15.83 -10.51
C ALA A 89 -7.13 16.42 -9.46
N TRP A 90 -6.29 15.59 -8.83
CA TRP A 90 -5.31 16.00 -7.80
C TRP A 90 -3.87 16.03 -8.32
N ALA A 91 -3.65 15.92 -9.64
CA ALA A 91 -2.31 15.89 -10.23
C ALA A 91 -1.36 17.03 -9.78
N PRO A 92 -1.82 18.25 -9.47
CA PRO A 92 -0.93 19.32 -8.97
C PRO A 92 -0.30 19.01 -7.59
N ARG A 93 -0.95 18.15 -6.78
CA ARG A 93 -0.47 17.79 -5.44
C ARG A 93 -0.25 16.29 -5.23
N ALA A 94 -0.50 15.45 -6.25
CA ALA A 94 -0.36 13.98 -6.20
C ALA A 94 0.66 13.48 -7.24
N GLY A 95 1.86 13.14 -6.81
CA GLY A 95 2.91 12.52 -7.61
C GLY A 95 2.76 10.99 -7.65
N ILE A 96 2.80 10.38 -8.85
CA ILE A 96 2.65 8.93 -9.03
C ILE A 96 3.82 8.37 -9.79
N HIS A 97 4.57 7.46 -9.17
CA HIS A 97 5.83 6.93 -9.71
C HIS A 97 5.81 5.41 -9.84
N LEU A 98 6.47 4.92 -10.88
CA LEU A 98 6.80 3.51 -11.05
C LEU A 98 8.11 3.22 -10.31
N LEU A 99 8.13 2.15 -9.51
CA LEU A 99 9.36 1.62 -8.93
C LEU A 99 9.90 0.48 -9.80
N GLU A 100 11.16 0.57 -10.17
CA GLU A 100 11.83 -0.53 -10.87
C GLU A 100 12.40 -1.53 -9.85
N PRO A 101 12.09 -2.83 -9.97
CA PRO A 101 12.70 -3.85 -9.12
C PRO A 101 14.22 -4.00 -9.37
N PRO A 102 15.00 -4.28 -8.31
CA PRO A 102 14.61 -4.46 -6.91
C PRO A 102 14.35 -3.11 -6.23
N ALA A 103 13.08 -2.90 -5.82
CA ALA A 103 12.60 -1.62 -5.29
C ALA A 103 13.01 -1.42 -3.81
N ARG A 104 14.30 -1.36 -3.55
CA ARG A 104 14.88 -1.20 -2.20
C ARG A 104 15.20 0.25 -1.84
N VAL A 105 15.13 1.17 -2.80
CA VAL A 105 15.34 2.60 -2.59
C VAL A 105 14.08 3.33 -3.07
N LEU A 106 13.53 4.17 -2.21
CA LEU A 106 12.32 4.92 -2.49
C LEU A 106 12.66 6.36 -2.93
N PRO A 107 11.88 6.93 -3.88
CA PRO A 107 12.09 8.32 -4.28
C PRO A 107 11.71 9.27 -3.14
N GLY A 108 12.50 10.31 -2.94
CA GLY A 108 12.29 11.33 -1.93
C GLY A 108 13.53 11.60 -1.08
N ALA A 109 13.60 12.82 -0.54
CA ALA A 109 14.66 13.21 0.37
C ALA A 109 14.39 12.68 1.79
N ASP A 110 15.42 12.65 2.63
CA ASP A 110 15.31 12.31 4.05
C ASP A 110 14.34 13.28 4.73
N GLY A 111 13.45 12.77 5.58
CA GLY A 111 12.47 13.57 6.29
C GLY A 111 11.48 14.29 5.38
N SER A 112 11.15 13.76 4.21
CA SER A 112 10.28 14.42 3.23
C SER A 112 8.79 14.15 3.41
N CYS A 113 8.39 13.22 4.28
CA CYS A 113 6.99 12.97 4.58
C CYS A 113 6.69 12.90 6.08
N ASP A 114 5.48 13.28 6.45
CA ASP A 114 4.97 13.16 7.82
C ASP A 114 4.05 11.96 8.02
N ARG A 115 3.58 11.34 6.92
CA ARG A 115 2.87 10.05 6.94
C ARG A 115 3.47 9.13 5.88
N PHE A 116 3.95 7.97 6.33
CA PHE A 116 4.32 6.88 5.43
C PHE A 116 3.27 5.78 5.56
N VAL A 117 2.67 5.39 4.43
CA VAL A 117 1.57 4.43 4.40
C VAL A 117 1.95 3.23 3.54
N ALA A 118 1.59 2.03 4.00
CA ALA A 118 1.57 0.84 3.16
C ALA A 118 0.43 -0.09 3.58
N THR A 119 -0.41 -0.46 2.62
CA THR A 119 -1.55 -1.35 2.84
C THR A 119 -1.35 -2.65 2.07
N TYR A 120 -1.27 -3.77 2.79
CA TYR A 120 -1.12 -5.13 2.23
C TYR A 120 0.12 -5.32 1.34
N VAL A 121 1.20 -4.59 1.62
CA VAL A 121 2.46 -4.68 0.87
C VAL A 121 3.47 -5.57 1.58
N PHE A 122 3.67 -5.35 2.88
CA PHE A 122 4.70 -6.05 3.64
C PHE A 122 4.46 -7.55 3.78
N ASP A 123 3.20 -7.98 3.67
CA ASP A 123 2.81 -9.41 3.68
C ASP A 123 3.32 -10.18 2.44
N LEU A 124 3.63 -9.46 1.38
CA LEU A 124 4.08 -10.02 0.11
C LEU A 124 5.60 -10.10 0.00
N LEU A 125 6.32 -9.41 0.88
CA LEU A 125 7.76 -9.23 0.79
C LEU A 125 8.53 -10.33 1.52
N ALA A 126 9.72 -10.64 1.02
CA ALA A 126 10.71 -11.37 1.79
C ALA A 126 11.22 -10.50 2.95
N SER A 127 11.64 -11.13 4.05
CA SER A 127 12.07 -10.41 5.26
C SER A 127 13.20 -9.40 5.00
N GLU A 128 14.10 -9.70 4.07
CA GLU A 128 15.19 -8.81 3.69
C GLU A 128 14.68 -7.54 2.97
N ASP A 129 13.76 -7.70 2.02
CA ASP A 129 13.15 -6.58 1.30
C ASP A 129 12.25 -5.76 2.22
N ALA A 130 11.50 -6.42 3.11
CA ALA A 130 10.69 -5.74 4.13
C ALA A 130 11.56 -4.89 5.06
N SER A 131 12.71 -5.43 5.53
CA SER A 131 13.65 -4.69 6.38
C SER A 131 14.25 -3.49 5.64
N ALA A 132 14.65 -3.65 4.38
CA ALA A 132 15.19 -2.56 3.57
C ALA A 132 14.14 -1.44 3.37
N LEU A 133 12.89 -1.80 3.05
CA LEU A 133 11.81 -0.83 2.85
C LEU A 133 11.35 -0.16 4.14
N LEU A 134 11.43 -0.84 5.30
CA LEU A 134 11.22 -0.19 6.60
C LEU A 134 12.34 0.82 6.91
N GLY A 135 13.59 0.52 6.54
CA GLY A 135 14.70 1.47 6.61
C GLY A 135 14.45 2.72 5.74
N GLU A 136 13.94 2.53 4.52
CA GLU A 136 13.55 3.62 3.64
C GLU A 136 12.35 4.42 4.18
N ALA A 137 11.35 3.75 4.76
CA ALA A 137 10.24 4.43 5.43
C ALA A 137 10.74 5.32 6.58
N HIS A 138 11.68 4.80 7.38
CA HIS A 138 12.31 5.59 8.45
C HIS A 138 13.12 6.77 7.90
N ARG A 139 13.85 6.59 6.79
CA ARG A 139 14.60 7.66 6.12
C ARG A 139 13.69 8.78 5.62
N LEU A 140 12.57 8.41 4.98
CA LEU A 140 11.62 9.37 4.39
C LEU A 140 10.78 10.09 5.44
N LEU A 141 10.51 9.45 6.59
CA LEU A 141 9.69 10.03 7.65
C LEU A 141 10.43 11.16 8.38
N MET A 142 9.72 12.25 8.62
CA MET A 142 10.13 13.27 9.58
C MET A 142 10.26 12.67 10.98
N PRO A 143 11.05 13.26 11.90
CA PRO A 143 11.19 12.76 13.29
C PRO A 143 9.85 12.60 14.04
N THR A 144 8.86 13.44 13.72
CA THR A 144 7.50 13.40 14.29
C THR A 144 6.51 12.68 13.40
N GLY A 145 6.96 12.12 12.28
CA GLY A 145 6.13 11.44 11.31
C GLY A 145 5.57 10.12 11.83
N ARG A 146 4.53 9.63 11.17
CA ARG A 146 3.85 8.37 11.55
C ARG A 146 3.97 7.35 10.42
N LEU A 147 4.38 6.13 10.82
CA LEU A 147 4.33 4.95 9.98
C LEU A 147 2.96 4.28 10.15
N ALA A 148 2.19 4.19 9.08
CA ALA A 148 0.84 3.63 9.06
C ALA A 148 0.80 2.37 8.18
N LEU A 149 0.68 1.20 8.80
CA LEU A 149 0.71 -0.09 8.10
C LEU A 149 -0.59 -0.85 8.30
N VAL A 150 -1.08 -1.46 7.23
CA VAL A 150 -2.12 -2.50 7.25
C VAL A 150 -1.56 -3.75 6.61
N GLY A 151 -1.74 -4.89 7.25
CA GLY A 151 -1.31 -6.17 6.75
C GLY A 151 -2.25 -7.30 7.15
N LEU A 152 -2.11 -8.45 6.49
CA LEU A 152 -2.80 -9.68 6.84
C LEU A 152 -2.07 -10.34 8.01
N THR A 153 -2.82 -10.81 9.00
CA THR A 153 -2.28 -11.61 10.10
C THR A 153 -3.06 -12.91 10.24
N HIS A 154 -2.40 -13.92 10.81
CA HIS A 154 -3.12 -15.11 11.22
C HIS A 154 -4.18 -14.73 12.25
N GLY A 155 -5.39 -15.29 12.10
CA GLY A 155 -6.52 -14.97 12.97
C GLY A 155 -6.17 -15.09 14.45
N THR A 156 -6.58 -14.13 15.26
CA THR A 156 -6.36 -14.10 16.71
C THR A 156 -7.44 -14.86 17.48
N THR A 157 -8.64 -15.02 16.90
CA THR A 157 -9.74 -15.81 17.48
C THR A 157 -9.81 -17.22 16.88
N PRO A 158 -10.41 -18.21 17.55
CA PRO A 158 -10.57 -19.57 16.99
C PRO A 158 -11.29 -19.56 15.63
N ALA A 159 -12.32 -18.74 15.46
CA ALA A 159 -13.04 -18.62 14.20
C ALA A 159 -12.18 -18.00 13.09
N SER A 160 -11.44 -16.94 13.37
CA SER A 160 -10.56 -16.31 12.39
C SER A 160 -9.36 -17.19 12.03
N ARG A 161 -8.84 -17.99 12.97
CA ARG A 161 -7.81 -19.01 12.68
C ARG A 161 -8.31 -20.10 11.75
N ALA A 162 -9.55 -20.57 11.95
CA ALA A 162 -10.17 -21.55 11.07
C ALA A 162 -10.32 -20.99 9.64
N VAL A 163 -10.79 -19.75 9.50
CA VAL A 163 -10.90 -19.06 8.19
C VAL A 163 -9.53 -18.90 7.56
N SER A 164 -8.52 -18.44 8.30
CA SER A 164 -7.15 -18.29 7.80
C SER A 164 -6.53 -19.63 7.38
N GLY A 165 -6.82 -20.70 8.11
CA GLY A 165 -6.37 -22.06 7.79
C GLY A 165 -7.00 -22.60 6.51
N VAL A 166 -8.32 -22.42 6.34
CA VAL A 166 -9.05 -22.81 5.13
C VAL A 166 -8.53 -21.99 3.92
N TRP A 167 -8.34 -20.69 4.09
CA TRP A 167 -7.83 -19.82 3.04
C TRP A 167 -6.39 -20.20 2.64
N GLY A 168 -5.52 -20.46 3.62
CA GLY A 168 -4.16 -20.94 3.36
C GLY A 168 -4.12 -22.30 2.65
N ALA A 169 -5.01 -23.23 3.00
CA ALA A 169 -5.12 -24.54 2.33
C ALA A 169 -5.62 -24.41 0.88
N LEU A 170 -6.60 -23.53 0.63
CA LEU A 170 -7.09 -23.22 -0.71
C LEU A 170 -6.02 -22.56 -1.58
N ALA A 171 -5.27 -21.61 -1.03
CA ALA A 171 -4.14 -20.95 -1.68
C ALA A 171 -3.03 -21.92 -2.10
N LEU A 172 -2.72 -22.92 -1.25
CA LEU A 172 -1.75 -23.96 -1.56
C LEU A 172 -2.24 -24.91 -2.67
N ARG A 173 -3.54 -25.16 -2.73
CA ARG A 173 -4.13 -26.11 -3.69
C ARG A 173 -4.44 -25.48 -5.05
N TRP A 174 -4.69 -24.16 -5.08
CA TRP A 174 -4.95 -23.40 -6.31
C TRP A 174 -4.16 -22.08 -6.31
N PRO A 175 -2.88 -22.11 -6.64
CA PRO A 175 -2.02 -20.92 -6.63
C PRO A 175 -2.39 -19.83 -7.65
N GLY A 176 -3.44 -20.04 -8.45
CA GLY A 176 -3.99 -19.08 -9.40
C GLY A 176 -5.27 -18.35 -8.92
N LEU A 177 -5.71 -18.58 -7.67
CA LEU A 177 -6.89 -17.94 -7.07
C LEU A 177 -6.53 -16.76 -6.16
N LEU A 178 -5.22 -16.51 -5.94
CA LEU A 178 -4.67 -15.38 -5.19
C LEU A 178 -3.92 -14.45 -6.10
#